data_c9a74b3f6fa756238cdd9ff5757d830b
#
_entry.id   c9a74b3f6fa756238cdd9ff5757d830b
#
_cell.length_a   1.000
_cell.length_b   1.000
_cell.length_c   1.000
_cell.angle_alpha   90.00
_cell.angle_beta   90.00
_cell.angle_gamma   90.00
#
_symmetry.space_group_name_H-M   'P 1'
#
loop_
_entity.id
_entity.type
_entity.pdbx_description
1 polymer ?
#
loop_
_entity_poly.entity_id
_entity_poly.type
_entity_poly.pdbx_seq_one_letter_code
_entity_poly.pdbx_strand_id
1 'polypeptide(L)'
;MTVARSAGALALLALLGVVRQPVAIGAGTAPTWRHEVVRSFPHDPDAFTQGLLVRDGFLYESTGQKGRSSLRKVEIETGRVVQRLAVGNQYFAEGLAAWGTQLIQLTWETNLGFVYDRATFKQLRTFTYKGEGWGLADDGKRLVMSDGSPNLRFLNPDTLAEIARVRVLDGPTAVENLNELEVVKGDIFANVWLTDRIAVIAPATGRVTAWLDLKGLMPARANADAVLNGIAYDGARDRLFVTGKLWPRMFEIRVIRR
;
A
#
# COMPACT_ATOMS: atom_id res chain seq x y z
N MET A 1 -86.51 19.83 4.12
CA MET A 1 -85.46 18.94 4.55
C MET A 1 -84.45 18.80 3.38
N THR A 2 -83.35 19.56 3.44
CA THR A 2 -82.37 19.69 2.33
C THR A 2 -81.13 19.01 2.81
N VAL A 3 -80.71 17.94 2.08
CA VAL A 3 -79.50 17.17 2.37
C VAL A 3 -78.38 17.75 1.53
N ALA A 4 -77.36 18.31 2.22
CA ALA A 4 -76.12 18.77 1.59
C ALA A 4 -75.15 17.58 1.32
N ARG A 5 -74.69 17.46 0.07
CA ARG A 5 -73.64 16.52 -0.30
C ARG A 5 -72.26 17.24 -0.27
N SER A 6 -71.39 16.74 0.59
CA SER A 6 -70.00 17.19 0.65
C SER A 6 -69.15 16.42 -0.39
N ALA A 7 -68.51 17.17 -1.27
CA ALA A 7 -67.54 16.62 -2.22
C ALA A 7 -66.15 16.59 -1.55
N GLY A 8 -65.60 15.40 -1.38
CA GLY A 8 -64.25 15.20 -0.91
C GLY A 8 -63.24 15.28 -2.08
N ALA A 9 -62.31 16.22 -2.03
CA ALA A 9 -61.22 16.32 -2.99
C ALA A 9 -60.08 15.35 -2.60
N LEU A 10 -59.80 14.37 -3.44
CA LEU A 10 -58.63 13.52 -3.33
C LEU A 10 -57.40 14.28 -3.90
N ALA A 11 -56.45 14.61 -3.01
CA ALA A 11 -55.15 15.13 -3.45
C ALA A 11 -54.25 13.97 -3.84
N LEU A 12 -53.87 13.86 -5.11
CA LEU A 12 -52.85 12.94 -5.64
C LEU A 12 -51.48 13.53 -5.34
N LEU A 13 -50.73 12.96 -4.38
CA LEU A 13 -49.32 13.25 -4.20
C LEU A 13 -48.53 12.47 -5.28
N ALA A 14 -47.98 13.18 -6.28
CA ALA A 14 -47.02 12.65 -7.23
C ALA A 14 -45.65 12.55 -6.54
N LEU A 15 -45.22 11.34 -6.21
CA LEU A 15 -43.84 11.04 -5.80
C LEU A 15 -42.95 11.14 -7.05
N LEU A 16 -42.22 12.25 -7.19
CA LEU A 16 -41.12 12.39 -8.12
C LEU A 16 -39.94 11.52 -7.67
N GLY A 17 -39.88 10.30 -8.17
CA GLY A 17 -38.73 9.43 -8.01
C GLY A 17 -37.53 10.02 -8.74
N VAL A 18 -36.52 10.49 -7.99
CA VAL A 18 -35.23 10.87 -8.54
C VAL A 18 -34.54 9.59 -9.03
N VAL A 19 -34.69 9.31 -10.31
CA VAL A 19 -33.91 8.26 -10.99
C VAL A 19 -32.45 8.76 -11.05
N ARG A 20 -31.62 8.27 -10.12
CA ARG A 20 -30.17 8.44 -10.23
C ARG A 20 -29.71 7.68 -11.46
N GLN A 21 -29.37 8.39 -12.52
CA GLN A 21 -28.71 7.79 -13.66
C GLN A 21 -27.38 7.16 -13.22
N PRO A 22 -27.07 5.92 -13.64
CA PRO A 22 -25.77 5.35 -13.39
C PRO A 22 -24.73 6.24 -14.12
N VAL A 23 -23.75 6.75 -13.37
CA VAL A 23 -22.61 7.42 -13.95
C VAL A 23 -21.94 6.41 -14.88
N ALA A 24 -21.99 6.67 -16.19
CA ALA A 24 -21.31 5.86 -17.19
C ALA A 24 -19.80 5.87 -16.84
N ILE A 25 -19.29 4.71 -16.41
CA ILE A 25 -17.87 4.49 -16.17
C ILE A 25 -17.23 4.49 -17.55
N GLY A 26 -16.62 5.62 -17.93
CA GLY A 26 -15.84 5.70 -19.16
C GLY A 26 -14.79 4.58 -19.16
N ALA A 27 -14.75 3.78 -20.23
CA ALA A 27 -13.80 2.68 -20.44
C ALA A 27 -12.41 3.24 -20.84
N GLY A 28 -11.87 4.18 -20.03
CA GLY A 28 -10.53 4.73 -20.21
C GLY A 28 -9.57 4.17 -19.17
N THR A 29 -8.37 3.83 -19.58
CA THR A 29 -7.26 3.55 -18.69
C THR A 29 -6.97 4.79 -17.83
N ALA A 30 -6.59 4.59 -16.57
CA ALA A 30 -6.24 5.68 -15.68
C ALA A 30 -5.07 6.51 -16.24
N PRO A 31 -5.03 7.85 -16.00
CA PRO A 31 -3.95 8.69 -16.48
C PRO A 31 -2.60 8.26 -15.91
N THR A 32 -1.54 8.52 -16.68
CA THR A 32 -0.17 8.27 -16.22
C THR A 32 0.44 9.57 -15.70
N TRP A 33 0.81 9.58 -14.43
CA TRP A 33 1.57 10.64 -13.78
C TRP A 33 3.06 10.42 -13.97
N ARG A 34 3.81 11.49 -13.92
CA ARG A 34 5.26 11.49 -13.97
C ARG A 34 5.84 11.78 -12.59
N HIS A 35 7.16 11.62 -12.45
CA HIS A 35 7.89 11.99 -11.26
C HIS A 35 9.00 12.99 -11.58
N GLU A 36 9.40 13.72 -10.56
CA GLU A 36 10.61 14.53 -10.52
C GLU A 36 11.44 14.06 -9.32
N VAL A 37 12.71 13.74 -9.52
CA VAL A 37 13.62 13.40 -8.42
C VAL A 37 13.99 14.69 -7.69
N VAL A 38 13.60 14.80 -6.44
CA VAL A 38 13.96 15.91 -5.56
C VAL A 38 15.37 15.70 -5.01
N ARG A 39 15.63 14.48 -4.54
CA ARG A 39 16.91 14.09 -3.94
C ARG A 39 17.09 12.57 -3.96
N SER A 40 18.33 12.13 -3.91
CA SER A 40 18.64 10.70 -3.74
C SER A 40 19.47 10.46 -2.49
N PHE A 41 19.28 9.31 -1.86
CA PHE A 41 19.92 8.91 -0.62
C PHE A 41 20.64 7.58 -0.80
N PRO A 42 21.70 7.30 0.00
CA PRO A 42 22.27 5.96 0.04
C PRO A 42 21.23 4.93 0.49
N HIS A 43 21.26 3.76 -0.11
CA HIS A 43 20.47 2.60 0.30
C HIS A 43 21.36 1.36 0.21
N ASP A 44 21.13 0.38 1.08
CA ASP A 44 21.92 -0.83 1.15
C ASP A 44 21.69 -1.71 -0.10
N PRO A 45 22.71 -1.92 -0.97
CA PRO A 45 22.56 -2.72 -2.18
C PRO A 45 22.32 -4.21 -1.90
N ASP A 46 22.48 -4.67 -0.65
CA ASP A 46 22.14 -6.02 -0.21
C ASP A 46 20.73 -6.13 0.39
N ALA A 47 20.00 -5.01 0.50
CA ALA A 47 18.64 -5.00 0.98
C ALA A 47 17.66 -5.51 -0.08
N PHE A 48 17.09 -6.68 0.13
CA PHE A 48 15.99 -7.20 -0.68
C PHE A 48 14.67 -6.64 -0.14
N THR A 49 14.40 -5.35 -0.44
CA THR A 49 13.31 -4.56 0.14
C THR A 49 11.94 -5.16 -0.17
N GLN A 50 11.15 -5.42 0.86
CA GLN A 50 9.81 -5.99 0.79
C GLN A 50 8.75 -5.17 1.52
N GLY A 51 9.15 -4.30 2.41
CA GLY A 51 8.28 -3.35 3.08
C GLY A 51 9.09 -2.14 3.53
N LEU A 52 8.49 -0.95 3.39
CA LEU A 52 9.16 0.31 3.67
C LEU A 52 8.17 1.30 4.27
N LEU A 53 8.55 2.04 5.29
CA LEU A 53 7.74 3.13 5.85
C LEU A 53 8.60 4.16 6.57
N VAL A 54 8.08 5.38 6.73
CA VAL A 54 8.70 6.41 7.58
C VAL A 54 7.92 6.59 8.87
N ARG A 55 8.61 6.57 10.02
CA ARG A 55 8.06 6.96 11.32
C ARG A 55 9.13 7.66 12.16
N ASP A 56 8.75 8.75 12.84
CA ASP A 56 9.62 9.51 13.76
C ASP A 56 10.95 9.94 13.13
N GLY A 57 10.96 10.25 11.84
CA GLY A 57 12.14 10.69 11.09
C GLY A 57 13.12 9.58 10.68
N PHE A 58 12.76 8.32 10.91
CA PHE A 58 13.51 7.15 10.47
C PHE A 58 12.74 6.36 9.43
N LEU A 59 13.49 5.67 8.58
CA LEU A 59 12.97 4.64 7.71
C LEU A 59 12.95 3.31 8.48
N TYR A 60 11.84 2.58 8.36
CA TYR A 60 11.76 1.19 8.78
C TYR A 60 11.62 0.32 7.55
N GLU A 61 12.41 -0.74 7.49
CA GLU A 61 12.53 -1.59 6.33
C GLU A 61 12.43 -3.06 6.70
N SER A 62 11.61 -3.79 5.96
CA SER A 62 11.55 -5.25 5.96
C SER A 62 12.29 -5.76 4.73
N THR A 63 13.29 -6.62 4.91
CA THR A 63 14.03 -7.24 3.82
C THR A 63 13.76 -8.73 3.75
N GLY A 64 13.55 -9.25 2.55
CA GLY A 64 13.29 -10.66 2.27
C GLY A 64 14.55 -11.53 2.15
N GLN A 65 14.35 -12.73 1.63
CA GLN A 65 15.27 -13.85 1.41
C GLN A 65 15.50 -14.74 2.65
N LYS A 66 15.18 -16.05 2.52
CA LYS A 66 15.39 -17.05 3.59
C LYS A 66 16.86 -17.04 4.03
N GLY A 67 17.10 -16.99 5.33
CA GLY A 67 18.44 -16.89 5.93
C GLY A 67 19.03 -15.48 5.95
N ARG A 68 18.42 -14.50 5.28
CA ARG A 68 18.90 -13.10 5.21
C ARG A 68 17.85 -12.06 5.60
N SER A 69 16.59 -12.47 5.77
CA SER A 69 15.48 -11.61 6.13
C SER A 69 15.75 -10.81 7.41
N SER A 70 15.34 -9.55 7.40
CA SER A 70 15.53 -8.69 8.57
C SER A 70 14.47 -7.59 8.68
N LEU A 71 14.30 -7.10 9.91
CA LEU A 71 13.63 -5.85 10.24
C LEU A 71 14.70 -4.82 10.59
N ARG A 72 14.64 -3.62 9.98
CA ARG A 72 15.66 -2.58 10.11
C ARG A 72 15.06 -1.22 10.46
N LYS A 73 15.81 -0.43 11.23
CA LYS A 73 15.62 1.02 11.40
C LYS A 73 16.81 1.73 10.79
N VAL A 74 16.56 2.67 9.89
CA VAL A 74 17.57 3.26 9.01
C VAL A 74 17.49 4.79 9.08
N GLU A 75 18.62 5.44 9.16
CA GLU A 75 18.73 6.90 8.98
C GLU A 75 18.52 7.26 7.52
N ILE A 76 17.53 8.11 7.23
CA ILE A 76 17.17 8.48 5.86
C ILE A 76 18.37 9.11 5.12
N GLU A 77 19.07 10.06 5.77
CA GLU A 77 20.10 10.87 5.12
C GLU A 77 21.36 10.07 4.76
N THR A 78 21.69 9.08 5.55
CA THR A 78 22.96 8.34 5.43
C THR A 78 22.79 6.90 4.94
N GLY A 79 21.57 6.35 4.99
CA GLY A 79 21.32 4.92 4.75
C GLY A 79 21.86 4.01 5.85
N ARG A 80 22.34 4.58 6.97
CA ARG A 80 22.94 3.80 8.07
C ARG A 80 21.87 3.04 8.84
N VAL A 81 22.03 1.73 8.93
CA VAL A 81 21.19 0.87 9.76
C VAL A 81 21.54 1.07 11.21
N VAL A 82 20.66 1.68 12.00
CA VAL A 82 20.87 1.98 13.43
C VAL A 82 20.35 0.90 14.36
N GLN A 83 19.41 0.07 13.84
CA GLN A 83 18.88 -1.08 14.57
C GLN A 83 18.51 -2.17 13.57
N ARG A 84 18.82 -3.43 13.88
CA ARG A 84 18.51 -4.57 13.02
C ARG A 84 18.10 -5.78 13.85
N LEU A 85 17.04 -6.45 13.43
CA LEU A 85 16.63 -7.76 13.92
C LEU A 85 16.69 -8.76 12.75
N ALA A 86 17.42 -9.85 12.90
CA ALA A 86 17.36 -10.96 11.96
C ALA A 86 16.05 -11.72 12.17
N VAL A 87 15.34 -11.98 11.08
CA VAL A 87 14.16 -12.85 11.08
C VAL A 87 14.62 -14.30 10.92
N GLY A 88 13.91 -15.23 11.58
CA GLY A 88 14.31 -16.65 11.56
C GLY A 88 14.56 -17.19 10.14
N ASN A 89 15.59 -18.01 9.98
CA ASN A 89 16.14 -18.44 8.69
C ASN A 89 15.13 -19.15 7.76
N GLN A 90 14.08 -19.74 8.32
CA GLN A 90 13.01 -20.40 7.58
C GLN A 90 12.02 -19.45 6.93
N TYR A 91 12.02 -18.18 7.34
CA TYR A 91 11.08 -17.19 6.85
C TYR A 91 11.67 -16.33 5.73
N PHE A 92 10.81 -15.98 4.80
CA PHE A 92 11.04 -14.91 3.85
C PHE A 92 10.17 -13.73 4.31
N ALA A 93 10.76 -12.70 4.90
CA ALA A 93 10.02 -11.55 5.39
C ALA A 93 9.54 -10.67 4.23
N GLU A 94 8.37 -10.07 4.41
CA GLU A 94 7.64 -9.33 3.39
C GLU A 94 7.17 -7.98 3.93
N GLY A 95 5.99 -7.53 3.56
CA GLY A 95 5.39 -6.24 3.87
C GLY A 95 5.48 -5.84 5.34
N LEU A 96 5.56 -4.53 5.58
CA LEU A 96 5.76 -3.93 6.90
C LEU A 96 4.82 -2.75 7.08
N ALA A 97 4.09 -2.71 8.19
CA ALA A 97 3.32 -1.54 8.60
C ALA A 97 3.59 -1.17 10.06
N ALA A 98 3.34 0.10 10.40
CA ALA A 98 3.35 0.57 11.78
C ALA A 98 1.92 0.80 12.27
N TRP A 99 1.60 0.31 13.48
CA TRP A 99 0.33 0.60 14.14
C TRP A 99 0.56 0.94 15.62
N GLY A 100 0.27 2.18 15.98
CA GLY A 100 0.61 2.69 17.31
C GLY A 100 2.10 2.57 17.60
N THR A 101 2.45 1.83 18.66
CA THR A 101 3.84 1.55 19.06
C THR A 101 4.38 0.24 18.47
N GLN A 102 3.64 -0.41 17.59
CA GLN A 102 4.00 -1.71 17.04
C GLN A 102 4.45 -1.61 15.58
N LEU A 103 5.25 -2.59 15.15
CA LEU A 103 5.53 -2.93 13.76
C LEU A 103 4.92 -4.30 13.47
N ILE A 104 4.28 -4.43 12.32
CA ILE A 104 3.62 -5.64 11.86
C ILE A 104 4.32 -6.05 10.57
N GLN A 105 4.90 -7.25 10.54
CA GLN A 105 5.67 -7.77 9.42
C GLN A 105 5.04 -9.07 8.91
N LEU A 106 4.85 -9.16 7.60
CA LEU A 106 4.37 -10.37 6.93
C LEU A 106 5.53 -11.32 6.59
N THR A 107 5.18 -12.53 6.20
CA THR A 107 6.07 -13.48 5.55
C THR A 107 5.41 -14.00 4.26
N TRP A 108 6.20 -14.44 3.28
CA TRP A 108 5.68 -14.81 1.97
C TRP A 108 4.69 -15.99 2.01
N GLU A 109 5.19 -17.21 2.24
CA GLU A 109 4.42 -18.47 2.04
C GLU A 109 4.01 -19.14 3.35
N THR A 110 4.53 -18.69 4.49
CA THR A 110 4.35 -19.42 5.76
C THR A 110 3.03 -19.12 6.46
N ASN A 111 2.20 -18.23 5.89
CA ASN A 111 0.93 -17.77 6.46
C ASN A 111 1.06 -17.21 7.89
N LEU A 112 2.24 -16.73 8.24
CA LEU A 112 2.60 -16.24 9.56
C LEU A 112 3.07 -14.78 9.45
N GLY A 113 2.66 -13.96 10.40
CA GLY A 113 3.19 -12.62 10.58
C GLY A 113 3.67 -12.40 12.00
N PHE A 114 4.48 -11.38 12.16
CA PHE A 114 5.09 -10.98 13.43
C PHE A 114 4.63 -9.61 13.84
N VAL A 115 4.44 -9.42 15.14
CA VAL A 115 4.21 -8.11 15.75
C VAL A 115 5.37 -7.82 16.71
N TYR A 116 5.99 -6.66 16.52
CA TYR A 116 7.12 -6.21 17.32
C TYR A 116 6.80 -4.90 18.04
N ASP A 117 7.41 -4.68 19.18
CA ASP A 117 7.56 -3.34 19.75
C ASP A 117 8.47 -2.50 18.85
N ARG A 118 8.01 -1.35 18.39
CA ARG A 118 8.71 -0.52 17.41
C ARG A 118 10.02 0.08 17.94
N ALA A 119 10.10 0.36 19.25
CA ALA A 119 11.28 0.97 19.82
C ALA A 119 12.43 -0.05 20.01
N THR A 120 12.08 -1.26 20.43
CA THR A 120 13.06 -2.28 20.84
C THR A 120 13.25 -3.41 19.83
N PHE A 121 12.34 -3.57 18.86
CA PHE A 121 12.21 -4.72 17.97
C PHE A 121 11.95 -6.05 18.70
N LYS A 122 11.58 -5.99 19.98
CA LYS A 122 11.15 -7.18 20.70
C LYS A 122 9.89 -7.74 20.08
N GLN A 123 9.89 -9.03 19.71
CA GLN A 123 8.71 -9.70 19.24
C GLN A 123 7.68 -9.82 20.38
N LEU A 124 6.47 -9.32 20.15
CA LEU A 124 5.37 -9.34 21.11
C LEU A 124 4.46 -10.53 20.91
N ARG A 125 4.11 -10.82 19.64
CA ARG A 125 3.24 -11.95 19.28
C ARG A 125 3.42 -12.31 17.81
N THR A 126 2.82 -13.41 17.42
CA THR A 126 2.61 -13.82 16.03
C THR A 126 1.12 -13.80 15.70
N PHE A 127 0.80 -13.81 14.42
CA PHE A 127 -0.56 -13.98 13.91
C PHE A 127 -0.52 -14.80 12.63
N THR A 128 -1.67 -15.31 12.22
CA THR A 128 -1.80 -16.11 11.00
C THR A 128 -2.79 -15.46 10.04
N TYR A 129 -2.56 -15.67 8.75
CA TYR A 129 -3.45 -15.27 7.68
C TYR A 129 -3.45 -16.35 6.59
N LYS A 130 -4.42 -16.30 5.68
CA LYS A 130 -4.52 -17.29 4.59
C LYS A 130 -3.82 -16.77 3.34
N GLY A 131 -3.11 -17.67 2.65
CA GLY A 131 -2.42 -17.37 1.41
C GLY A 131 -1.08 -16.65 1.63
N GLU A 132 -0.55 -16.05 0.59
CA GLU A 132 0.70 -15.32 0.64
C GLU A 132 0.51 -13.93 1.27
N GLY A 133 1.60 -13.38 1.81
CA GLY A 133 1.68 -12.00 2.26
C GLY A 133 2.76 -11.27 1.48
N TRP A 134 2.42 -10.16 0.81
CA TRP A 134 3.36 -9.37 0.03
C TRP A 134 3.54 -7.97 0.63
N GLY A 135 2.68 -7.01 0.34
CA GLY A 135 2.74 -5.66 0.89
C GLY A 135 1.82 -5.47 2.09
N LEU A 136 2.14 -4.49 2.95
CA LEU A 136 1.32 -4.10 4.09
C LEU A 136 1.48 -2.60 4.35
N ALA A 137 0.37 -1.88 4.47
CA ALA A 137 0.35 -0.47 4.83
C ALA A 137 -0.74 -0.18 5.86
N ASP A 138 -0.71 0.98 6.53
CA ASP A 138 -1.81 1.47 7.37
C ASP A 138 -2.55 2.63 6.68
N ASP A 139 -3.90 2.65 6.73
CA ASP A 139 -4.73 3.74 6.20
C ASP A 139 -5.24 4.69 7.32
N GLY A 140 -4.67 4.57 8.50
CA GLY A 140 -5.06 5.33 9.70
C GLY A 140 -6.29 4.77 10.43
N LYS A 141 -6.95 3.74 9.87
CA LYS A 141 -8.13 3.07 10.45
C LYS A 141 -7.98 1.56 10.47
N ARG A 142 -7.27 1.00 9.52
CA ARG A 142 -7.07 -0.44 9.30
C ARG A 142 -5.77 -0.66 8.54
N LEU A 143 -5.35 -1.91 8.45
CA LEU A 143 -4.23 -2.28 7.61
C LEU A 143 -4.73 -2.70 6.22
N VAL A 144 -3.91 -2.46 5.21
CA VAL A 144 -4.13 -2.87 3.81
C VAL A 144 -3.03 -3.85 3.45
N MET A 145 -3.41 -5.03 2.97
CA MET A 145 -2.49 -6.11 2.63
C MET A 145 -2.67 -6.53 1.17
N SER A 146 -1.57 -6.73 0.46
CA SER A 146 -1.51 -7.37 -0.86
C SER A 146 -0.99 -8.80 -0.76
N ASP A 147 -1.25 -9.61 -1.79
CA ASP A 147 -0.84 -11.00 -1.90
C ASP A 147 -0.50 -11.40 -3.36
N GLY A 148 -0.16 -10.41 -4.20
CA GLY A 148 0.12 -10.61 -5.63
C GLY A 148 -1.14 -10.73 -6.49
N SER A 149 -2.29 -11.05 -5.91
CA SER A 149 -3.58 -11.07 -6.62
C SER A 149 -4.10 -9.65 -6.88
N PRO A 150 -5.15 -9.47 -7.70
CA PRO A 150 -5.78 -8.17 -7.90
C PRO A 150 -6.64 -7.72 -6.71
N ASN A 151 -6.55 -8.37 -5.55
CA ASN A 151 -7.36 -8.01 -4.40
C ASN A 151 -6.49 -7.39 -3.30
N LEU A 152 -6.90 -6.24 -2.77
CA LEU A 152 -6.40 -5.70 -1.53
C LEU A 152 -7.30 -6.14 -0.38
N ARG A 153 -6.68 -6.63 0.68
CA ARG A 153 -7.34 -7.14 1.88
C ARG A 153 -7.22 -6.09 2.98
N PHE A 154 -8.32 -5.80 3.66
CA PHE A 154 -8.32 -4.88 4.81
C PHE A 154 -8.36 -5.69 6.10
N LEU A 155 -7.43 -5.41 7.00
CA LEU A 155 -7.33 -6.10 8.27
C LEU A 155 -7.68 -5.16 9.42
N ASN A 156 -8.35 -5.70 10.44
CA ASN A 156 -8.48 -5.00 11.72
C ASN A 156 -7.10 -4.88 12.37
N PRO A 157 -6.61 -3.70 12.75
CA PRO A 157 -5.24 -3.52 13.20
C PRO A 157 -4.92 -4.16 14.55
N ASP A 158 -5.92 -4.38 15.41
CA ASP A 158 -5.73 -4.97 16.74
C ASP A 158 -5.75 -6.50 16.69
N THR A 159 -6.72 -7.07 15.95
CA THR A 159 -6.90 -8.53 15.84
C THR A 159 -6.13 -9.13 14.67
N LEU A 160 -5.76 -8.32 13.67
CA LEU A 160 -5.13 -8.71 12.39
C LEU A 160 -6.00 -9.65 11.54
N ALA A 161 -7.27 -9.77 11.88
CA ALA A 161 -8.25 -10.50 11.09
C ALA A 161 -8.68 -9.69 9.86
N GLU A 162 -8.88 -10.36 8.73
CA GLU A 162 -9.44 -9.75 7.53
C GLU A 162 -10.90 -9.36 7.79
N ILE A 163 -11.24 -8.09 7.49
CA ILE A 163 -12.58 -7.52 7.68
C ILE A 163 -13.25 -7.12 6.37
N ALA A 164 -12.48 -6.91 5.31
CA ALA A 164 -13.00 -6.55 3.99
C ALA A 164 -11.97 -6.85 2.91
N ARG A 165 -12.42 -6.80 1.67
CA ARG A 165 -11.59 -6.97 0.48
C ARG A 165 -12.12 -6.10 -0.65
N VAL A 166 -11.21 -5.55 -1.48
CA VAL A 166 -11.57 -4.82 -2.69
C VAL A 166 -10.74 -5.33 -3.86
N ARG A 167 -11.39 -5.48 -5.02
CA ARG A 167 -10.71 -5.83 -6.27
C ARG A 167 -10.17 -4.58 -6.95
N VAL A 168 -8.90 -4.61 -7.35
CA VAL A 168 -8.24 -3.49 -8.02
C VAL A 168 -8.43 -3.59 -9.52
N LEU A 169 -8.97 -2.51 -10.10
CA LEU A 169 -9.32 -2.45 -11.52
C LEU A 169 -8.82 -1.14 -12.15
N ASP A 170 -8.20 -1.24 -13.34
CA ASP A 170 -7.99 -0.12 -14.26
C ASP A 170 -8.99 -0.24 -15.41
N GLY A 171 -10.06 0.56 -15.39
CA GLY A 171 -11.22 0.36 -16.24
C GLY A 171 -11.84 -1.03 -15.98
N PRO A 172 -11.93 -1.91 -17.00
CA PRO A 172 -12.43 -3.27 -16.85
C PRO A 172 -11.33 -4.28 -16.46
N THR A 173 -10.05 -3.89 -16.49
CA THR A 173 -8.92 -4.81 -16.37
C THR A 173 -8.48 -4.93 -14.93
N ALA A 174 -8.35 -6.17 -14.43
CA ALA A 174 -7.78 -6.43 -13.10
C ALA A 174 -6.28 -6.16 -13.09
N VAL A 175 -5.80 -5.56 -11.99
CA VAL A 175 -4.38 -5.29 -11.79
C VAL A 175 -3.77 -6.38 -10.91
N GLU A 176 -3.03 -7.26 -11.53
CA GLU A 176 -2.30 -8.35 -10.87
C GLU A 176 -0.94 -7.88 -10.35
N ASN A 177 -0.28 -8.73 -9.56
CA ASN A 177 1.06 -8.51 -9.03
C ASN A 177 1.18 -7.28 -8.12
N LEU A 178 0.11 -6.93 -7.40
CA LEU A 178 0.15 -5.90 -6.37
C LEU A 178 1.11 -6.34 -5.26
N ASN A 179 2.14 -5.51 -5.01
CA ASN A 179 3.22 -5.85 -4.10
C ASN A 179 3.29 -4.85 -2.94
N GLU A 180 4.43 -4.22 -2.73
CA GLU A 180 4.65 -3.30 -1.62
C GLU A 180 3.68 -2.11 -1.70
N LEU A 181 3.20 -1.67 -0.54
CA LEU A 181 2.09 -0.73 -0.38
C LEU A 181 2.47 0.44 0.54
N GLU A 182 1.97 1.63 0.21
CA GLU A 182 1.97 2.79 1.10
C GLU A 182 0.67 3.59 0.93
N VAL A 183 0.23 4.27 1.99
CA VAL A 183 -0.93 5.18 1.91
C VAL A 183 -0.48 6.63 1.85
N VAL A 184 -0.73 7.26 0.73
CA VAL A 184 -0.31 8.64 0.44
C VAL A 184 -1.54 9.53 0.29
N LYS A 185 -1.78 10.44 1.24
CA LYS A 185 -2.92 11.39 1.21
C LYS A 185 -4.29 10.72 1.01
N GLY A 186 -4.44 9.50 1.52
CA GLY A 186 -5.69 8.75 1.48
C GLY A 186 -5.85 7.79 0.30
N ASP A 187 -4.98 7.83 -0.70
CA ASP A 187 -4.91 6.84 -1.78
C ASP A 187 -3.87 5.76 -1.45
N ILE A 188 -4.11 4.53 -1.90
CA ILE A 188 -3.15 3.43 -1.78
C ILE A 188 -2.23 3.48 -3.01
N PHE A 189 -0.94 3.59 -2.76
CA PHE A 189 0.13 3.44 -3.75
C PHE A 189 0.64 2.02 -3.67
N ALA A 190 0.60 1.29 -4.78
CA ALA A 190 1.01 -0.12 -4.84
C ALA A 190 2.07 -0.33 -5.92
N ASN A 191 3.23 -0.85 -5.56
CA ASN A 191 4.15 -1.39 -6.54
C ASN A 191 3.47 -2.53 -7.33
N VAL A 192 3.65 -2.56 -8.64
CA VAL A 192 3.23 -3.69 -9.48
C VAL A 192 4.50 -4.45 -9.87
N TRP A 193 4.67 -5.63 -9.29
CA TRP A 193 5.89 -6.42 -9.41
C TRP A 193 6.28 -6.69 -10.85
N LEU A 194 7.57 -6.64 -11.16
CA LEU A 194 8.21 -6.73 -12.46
C LEU A 194 7.94 -5.54 -13.39
N THR A 195 7.34 -4.46 -12.89
CA THR A 195 7.16 -3.22 -13.65
C THR A 195 7.88 -2.06 -12.96
N ASP A 196 8.06 -0.95 -13.70
CA ASP A 196 8.56 0.32 -13.14
C ASP A 196 7.39 1.27 -12.82
N ARG A 197 6.22 0.73 -12.41
CA ARG A 197 4.99 1.50 -12.19
C ARG A 197 4.42 1.27 -10.79
N ILE A 198 3.81 2.32 -10.26
CA ILE A 198 3.00 2.28 -9.06
C ILE A 198 1.55 2.54 -9.47
N ALA A 199 0.63 1.69 -9.03
CA ALA A 199 -0.80 1.93 -9.15
C ALA A 199 -1.26 2.85 -8.01
N VAL A 200 -1.96 3.94 -8.33
CA VAL A 200 -2.63 4.81 -7.36
C VAL A 200 -4.08 4.37 -7.29
N ILE A 201 -4.52 3.91 -6.14
CA ILE A 201 -5.77 3.16 -5.98
C ILE A 201 -6.67 3.84 -4.97
N ALA A 202 -7.92 4.11 -5.34
CA ALA A 202 -8.95 4.59 -4.42
C ALA A 202 -9.40 3.44 -3.49
N PRO A 203 -9.14 3.53 -2.15
CA PRO A 203 -9.36 2.39 -1.24
C PRO A 203 -10.83 1.97 -1.09
N ALA A 204 -11.76 2.88 -1.34
CA ALA A 204 -13.20 2.59 -1.22
C ALA A 204 -13.75 1.74 -2.38
N THR A 205 -13.13 1.80 -3.55
CA THR A 205 -13.66 1.19 -4.78
C THR A 205 -12.69 0.22 -5.46
N GLY A 206 -11.41 0.25 -5.08
CA GLY A 206 -10.35 -0.50 -5.76
C GLY A 206 -10.02 0.03 -7.16
N ARG A 207 -10.58 1.17 -7.57
CA ARG A 207 -10.28 1.74 -8.90
C ARG A 207 -8.89 2.35 -8.92
N VAL A 208 -8.11 2.03 -9.93
CA VAL A 208 -6.88 2.76 -10.25
C VAL A 208 -7.29 4.15 -10.73
N THR A 209 -6.85 5.17 -10.03
CA THR A 209 -7.11 6.59 -10.34
C THR A 209 -5.98 7.22 -11.15
N ALA A 210 -4.77 6.65 -11.05
CA ALA A 210 -3.62 7.01 -11.85
C ALA A 210 -2.56 5.91 -11.82
N TRP A 211 -1.64 5.96 -12.76
CA TRP A 211 -0.39 5.23 -12.79
C TRP A 211 0.77 6.21 -12.57
N LEU A 212 1.66 5.93 -11.63
CA LEU A 212 2.90 6.67 -11.50
C LEU A 212 4.02 5.90 -12.23
N ASP A 213 4.55 6.49 -13.29
CA ASP A 213 5.63 5.90 -14.09
C ASP A 213 6.99 6.32 -13.51
N LEU A 214 7.78 5.33 -13.09
CA LEU A 214 9.12 5.49 -12.53
C LEU A 214 10.20 4.91 -13.45
N LYS A 215 9.85 4.66 -14.72
CA LYS A 215 10.80 4.16 -15.73
C LYS A 215 12.03 5.06 -15.82
N GLY A 216 13.21 4.44 -15.75
CA GLY A 216 14.50 5.13 -15.85
C GLY A 216 15.00 5.71 -14.52
N LEU A 217 14.26 5.57 -13.42
CA LEU A 217 14.73 5.98 -12.09
C LEU A 217 16.01 5.22 -11.69
N MET A 218 16.08 3.93 -12.01
CA MET A 218 17.31 3.12 -11.97
C MET A 218 17.68 2.66 -13.37
N PRO A 219 18.68 3.30 -14.01
CA PRO A 219 19.03 3.03 -15.41
C PRO A 219 19.66 1.67 -15.65
N ALA A 220 20.29 1.07 -14.63
CA ALA A 220 20.90 -0.25 -14.73
C ALA A 220 20.45 -1.14 -13.58
N ARG A 221 19.86 -2.29 -13.89
CA ARG A 221 19.55 -3.34 -12.90
C ARG A 221 20.80 -4.20 -12.69
N ALA A 222 21.20 -4.38 -11.42
CA ALA A 222 22.32 -5.26 -11.07
C ALA A 222 22.05 -6.72 -11.48
N ASN A 223 20.78 -7.14 -11.38
CA ASN A 223 20.31 -8.46 -11.78
C ASN A 223 18.77 -8.41 -12.02
N ALA A 224 18.17 -9.54 -12.39
CA ALA A 224 16.74 -9.65 -12.69
C ALA A 224 15.85 -9.34 -11.48
N ASP A 225 16.35 -9.57 -10.26
CA ASP A 225 15.60 -9.36 -9.01
C ASP A 225 15.67 -7.90 -8.52
N ALA A 226 16.57 -7.09 -9.08
CA ALA A 226 16.74 -5.68 -8.73
C ALA A 226 15.59 -4.84 -9.34
N VAL A 227 14.38 -5.04 -8.84
CA VAL A 227 13.16 -4.41 -9.31
C VAL A 227 12.69 -3.31 -8.37
N LEU A 228 11.90 -2.36 -8.90
CA LEU A 228 11.20 -1.37 -8.10
C LEU A 228 10.34 -2.06 -7.04
N ASN A 229 10.56 -1.77 -5.77
CA ASN A 229 9.77 -2.24 -4.64
C ASN A 229 10.15 -1.50 -3.36
N GLY A 230 9.23 -0.77 -2.80
CA GLY A 230 9.41 0.04 -1.60
C GLY A 230 8.96 1.48 -1.82
N ILE A 231 7.91 1.87 -1.10
CA ILE A 231 7.31 3.20 -1.08
C ILE A 231 7.23 3.61 0.40
N ALA A 232 7.62 4.82 0.72
CA ALA A 232 7.44 5.34 2.08
C ALA A 232 7.03 6.81 2.04
N TYR A 233 6.08 7.20 2.87
CA TYR A 233 5.57 8.55 2.92
C TYR A 233 5.73 9.19 4.29
N ASP A 234 6.49 10.29 4.35
CA ASP A 234 6.53 11.17 5.51
C ASP A 234 5.40 12.20 5.43
N GLY A 235 4.24 11.86 5.98
CA GLY A 235 3.06 12.72 5.95
C GLY A 235 3.25 14.04 6.71
N ALA A 236 4.18 14.11 7.69
CA ALA A 236 4.44 15.33 8.44
C ALA A 236 5.21 16.38 7.62
N ARG A 237 6.03 15.92 6.66
CA ARG A 237 6.85 16.78 5.80
C ARG A 237 6.46 16.72 4.33
N ASP A 238 5.42 15.96 3.98
CA ASP A 238 4.96 15.73 2.60
C ASP A 238 6.07 15.22 1.67
N ARG A 239 6.83 14.24 2.14
CA ARG A 239 7.94 13.65 1.38
C ARG A 239 7.61 12.20 0.99
N LEU A 240 7.72 11.90 -0.29
CA LEU A 240 7.51 10.57 -0.84
C LEU A 240 8.84 9.96 -1.26
N PHE A 241 9.12 8.78 -0.75
CA PHE A 241 10.35 8.02 -1.04
C PHE A 241 10.02 6.75 -1.80
N VAL A 242 10.89 6.39 -2.74
CA VAL A 242 10.80 5.12 -3.48
C VAL A 242 12.19 4.50 -3.61
N THR A 243 12.24 3.18 -3.56
CA THR A 243 13.46 2.39 -3.78
C THR A 243 13.13 1.07 -4.49
N GLY A 244 14.05 0.15 -4.52
CA GLY A 244 13.84 -1.19 -5.06
C GLY A 244 14.69 -2.24 -4.36
N LYS A 245 14.37 -3.50 -4.64
CA LYS A 245 15.15 -4.66 -4.18
C LYS A 245 16.58 -4.54 -4.69
N LEU A 246 17.56 -4.61 -3.78
CA LEU A 246 18.98 -4.53 -4.12
C LEU A 246 19.41 -3.21 -4.80
N TRP A 247 18.62 -2.16 -4.66
CA TRP A 247 19.00 -0.86 -5.19
C TRP A 247 19.99 -0.16 -4.26
N PRO A 248 21.07 0.45 -4.79
CA PRO A 248 22.04 1.20 -3.98
C PRO A 248 21.55 2.61 -3.59
N ARG A 249 20.36 2.99 -4.04
CA ARG A 249 19.79 4.32 -3.84
C ARG A 249 18.30 4.26 -3.53
N MET A 250 17.88 5.15 -2.64
CA MET A 250 16.49 5.54 -2.43
C MET A 250 16.30 6.96 -2.98
N PHE A 251 15.13 7.25 -3.51
CA PHE A 251 14.83 8.55 -4.13
C PHE A 251 13.66 9.22 -3.43
N GLU A 252 13.81 10.48 -3.06
CA GLU A 252 12.70 11.36 -2.77
C GLU A 252 12.17 11.91 -4.08
N ILE A 253 10.87 11.74 -4.31
CA ILE A 253 10.23 12.15 -5.56
C ILE A 253 9.07 13.10 -5.31
N ARG A 254 8.81 13.96 -6.28
CA ARG A 254 7.58 14.74 -6.41
C ARG A 254 6.73 14.14 -7.52
N VAL A 255 5.45 13.92 -7.23
CA VAL A 255 4.49 13.43 -8.22
C VAL A 255 3.99 14.61 -9.07
N ILE A 256 4.12 14.49 -10.39
CA ILE A 256 3.64 15.46 -11.38
C ILE A 256 2.36 14.91 -11.99
N ARG A 257 1.23 15.45 -11.56
CA ARG A 257 -0.11 15.14 -12.07
C ARG A 257 -0.35 15.92 -13.35
N ARG A 258 -0.59 15.24 -14.43
CA ARG A 258 -0.99 15.87 -15.70
C ARG A 258 -2.14 15.12 -16.33
#